data_120d93a82c4c32d9aa0172d27e1f89e0
#
_entry.id   120d93a82c4c32d9aa0172d27e1f89e0
#
_cell.length_a   1.000
_cell.length_b   1.000
_cell.length_c   1.000
_cell.angle_alpha   90.00
_cell.angle_beta   90.00
_cell.angle_gamma   90.00
#
_symmetry.space_group_name_H-M   'P 1'
#
loop_
_entity.id
_entity.type
_entity.pdbx_description
1 polymer ?
#
loop_
_entity_poly.entity_id
_entity_poly.type
_entity_poly.pdbx_seq_one_letter_code
_entity_poly.pdbx_strand_id
1 'polypeptide(L)'
;MKGKAFKIGLISVLVLLVLCVGVMACNHLSFRVGRCIKAANGSCMLLMDHSPVVLSNHTLSTHPFSDYCTGDLLLVLHDGIQETYPGGTGAYLTLRLQKGTAGDIPQTVVNALAELGWGIE
;
A
#
# COMPACT_ATOMS: atom_id res chain seq x y z
N MET A 1 4.49 -38.14 -19.79
CA MET A 1 3.22 -37.50 -19.37
C MET A 1 3.44 -36.38 -18.36
N LYS A 2 4.39 -36.47 -17.44
CA LYS A 2 4.73 -35.39 -16.50
C LYS A 2 5.16 -34.12 -17.23
N GLY A 3 5.81 -34.20 -18.40
CA GLY A 3 6.25 -33.03 -19.16
C GLY A 3 5.12 -32.19 -19.78
N LYS A 4 3.99 -32.82 -20.16
CA LYS A 4 2.83 -32.09 -20.69
C LYS A 4 2.12 -31.29 -19.61
N ALA A 5 1.90 -31.87 -18.43
CA ALA A 5 1.29 -31.17 -17.29
C ALA A 5 2.13 -30.00 -16.84
N PHE A 6 3.45 -30.17 -16.80
CA PHE A 6 4.40 -29.09 -16.45
C PHE A 6 4.34 -27.94 -17.47
N LYS A 7 4.32 -28.26 -18.78
CA LYS A 7 4.23 -27.23 -19.83
C LYS A 7 2.92 -26.46 -19.77
N ILE A 8 1.79 -27.13 -19.54
CA ILE A 8 0.48 -26.51 -19.40
C ILE A 8 0.47 -25.59 -18.17
N GLY A 9 1.00 -26.05 -17.04
CA GLY A 9 1.12 -25.24 -15.83
C GLY A 9 1.99 -24.00 -16.03
N LEU A 10 3.12 -24.15 -16.71
CA LEU A 10 4.01 -23.03 -17.04
C LEU A 10 3.34 -22.01 -17.95
N ILE A 11 2.63 -22.46 -18.98
CA ILE A 11 1.89 -21.58 -19.90
C ILE A 11 0.79 -20.84 -19.14
N SER A 12 0.07 -21.51 -18.24
CA SER A 12 -0.98 -20.90 -17.42
C SER A 12 -0.42 -19.80 -16.53
N VAL A 13 0.73 -20.02 -15.90
CA VAL A 13 1.42 -19.03 -15.07
C VAL A 13 1.85 -17.82 -15.90
N LEU A 14 2.43 -18.06 -17.08
CA LEU A 14 2.84 -16.98 -17.99
C LEU A 14 1.65 -16.15 -18.46
N VAL A 15 0.54 -16.77 -18.83
CA VAL A 15 -0.68 -16.07 -19.23
C VAL A 15 -1.21 -15.21 -18.07
N LEU A 16 -1.23 -15.77 -16.87
CA LEU A 16 -1.68 -15.04 -15.68
C LEU A 16 -0.79 -13.82 -15.41
N LEU A 17 0.54 -13.97 -15.51
CA LEU A 17 1.48 -12.86 -15.34
C LEU A 17 1.27 -11.76 -16.39
N VAL A 18 1.08 -12.13 -17.66
CA VAL A 18 0.82 -11.16 -18.73
C VAL A 18 -0.48 -10.41 -18.50
N LEU A 19 -1.54 -11.11 -18.07
CA LEU A 19 -2.82 -10.49 -17.73
C LEU A 19 -2.68 -9.51 -16.54
N CYS A 20 -1.94 -9.89 -15.49
CA CYS A 20 -1.69 -9.02 -14.34
C CYS A 20 -0.94 -7.76 -14.74
N VAL A 21 0.12 -7.88 -15.55
CA VAL A 21 0.89 -6.74 -16.05
C VAL A 21 0.02 -5.84 -16.92
N GLY A 22 -0.80 -6.42 -17.78
CA GLY A 22 -1.73 -5.68 -18.63
C GLY A 22 -2.76 -4.89 -17.84
N VAL A 23 -3.34 -5.50 -16.81
CA VAL A 23 -4.30 -4.83 -15.91
C VAL A 23 -3.63 -3.70 -15.16
N MET A 24 -2.43 -3.91 -14.63
CA MET A 24 -1.68 -2.87 -13.93
C MET A 24 -1.36 -1.69 -14.86
N ALA A 25 -0.92 -1.97 -16.08
CA ALA A 25 -0.60 -0.92 -17.06
C ALA A 25 -1.85 -0.12 -17.46
N CYS A 26 -2.99 -0.79 -17.68
CA CYS A 26 -4.25 -0.13 -18.07
C CYS A 26 -4.83 0.75 -16.96
N ASN A 27 -4.64 0.36 -15.70
CA ASN A 27 -5.18 1.09 -14.55
C ASN A 27 -4.15 2.00 -13.87
N HIS A 28 -2.96 2.12 -14.44
CA HIS A 28 -1.84 2.89 -13.87
C HIS A 28 -1.52 2.46 -12.42
N LEU A 29 -1.62 1.16 -12.15
CA LEU A 29 -1.31 0.60 -10.83
C LEU A 29 0.19 0.45 -10.65
N SER A 30 0.66 0.71 -9.43
CA SER A 30 2.07 0.58 -9.05
C SER A 30 2.20 -0.05 -7.68
N PHE A 31 3.29 -0.79 -7.45
CA PHE A 31 3.65 -1.26 -6.12
C PHE A 31 4.54 -0.23 -5.42
N ARG A 32 4.31 -0.04 -4.14
CA ARG A 32 5.13 0.84 -3.30
C ARG A 32 5.32 0.20 -1.92
N VAL A 33 6.53 0.33 -1.39
CA VAL A 33 6.85 -0.10 -0.03
C VAL A 33 7.06 1.16 0.81
N GLY A 34 6.45 1.21 1.99
CA GLY A 34 6.61 2.33 2.90
C GLY A 34 6.13 2.00 4.31
N ARG A 35 6.39 2.92 5.24
CA ARG A 35 5.93 2.79 6.62
C ARG A 35 4.47 3.23 6.75
N CYS A 36 3.72 2.48 7.53
CA CYS A 36 2.32 2.77 7.82
C CYS A 36 2.22 3.88 8.87
N ILE A 37 1.28 4.80 8.70
CA ILE A 37 0.91 5.80 9.69
C ILE A 37 -0.58 5.67 9.96
N LYS A 38 -0.95 5.31 11.19
CA LYS A 38 -2.35 5.24 11.61
C LYS A 38 -2.70 6.56 12.30
N ALA A 39 -3.61 7.32 11.71
CA ALA A 39 -4.10 8.55 12.32
C ALA A 39 -5.15 8.24 13.40
N ALA A 40 -5.28 9.15 14.36
CA ALA A 40 -6.25 9.01 15.44
C ALA A 40 -7.71 8.95 14.96
N ASN A 41 -7.99 9.51 13.77
CA ASN A 41 -9.31 9.45 13.16
C ASN A 41 -9.61 8.11 12.45
N GLY A 42 -8.70 7.14 12.51
CA GLY A 42 -8.85 5.82 11.88
C GLY A 42 -8.29 5.71 10.47
N SER A 43 -7.83 6.80 9.88
CA SER A 43 -7.24 6.78 8.54
C SER A 43 -5.89 6.07 8.55
N CYS A 44 -5.60 5.32 7.47
CA CYS A 44 -4.30 4.69 7.26
C CYS A 44 -3.55 5.45 6.18
N MET A 45 -2.31 5.82 6.45
CA MET A 45 -1.42 6.48 5.49
C MET A 45 -0.19 5.64 5.24
N LEU A 46 0.39 5.77 4.06
CA LEU A 46 1.68 5.17 3.72
C LEU A 46 2.68 6.30 3.51
N LEU A 47 3.84 6.20 4.16
CA LEU A 47 4.92 7.16 3.96
C LEU A 47 5.65 6.82 2.66
N MET A 48 5.45 7.65 1.64
CA MET A 48 6.07 7.50 0.32
C MET A 48 7.06 8.65 0.11
N ASP A 49 8.35 8.32 -0.01
CA ASP A 49 9.42 9.31 -0.25
C ASP A 49 9.32 10.53 0.68
N HIS A 50 9.18 10.27 1.97
CA HIS A 50 9.05 11.27 3.05
C HIS A 50 7.72 12.05 3.05
N SER A 51 6.76 11.65 2.21
CA SER A 51 5.43 12.27 2.17
C SER A 51 4.35 11.27 2.59
N PRO A 52 3.48 11.61 3.55
CA PRO A 52 2.38 10.74 3.93
C PRO A 52 1.28 10.78 2.87
N VAL A 53 0.74 9.62 2.52
CA VAL A 53 -0.31 9.46 1.53
C VAL A 53 -1.44 8.63 2.14
N VAL A 54 -2.64 9.20 2.19
CA VAL A 54 -3.83 8.52 2.72
C VAL A 54 -4.24 7.39 1.77
N LEU A 55 -4.44 6.20 2.32
CA LEU A 55 -4.89 5.03 1.57
C LEU A 55 -6.42 4.92 1.64
N SER A 56 -7.07 4.97 0.48
CA SER A 56 -8.49 4.68 0.35
C SER A 56 -8.68 3.21 0.05
N ASN A 57 -9.66 2.56 0.69
CA ASN A 57 -9.89 1.14 0.54
C ASN A 57 -10.54 0.81 -0.81
N HIS A 58 -9.77 0.25 -1.73
CA HIS A 58 -10.24 -0.35 -2.97
C HIS A 58 -9.99 -1.86 -3.01
N THR A 59 -9.67 -2.46 -1.83
CA THR A 59 -9.45 -3.89 -1.68
C THR A 59 -10.78 -4.64 -1.60
N LEU A 60 -10.72 -5.97 -1.63
CA LEU A 60 -11.90 -6.82 -1.44
C LEU A 60 -12.33 -6.94 0.04
N SER A 61 -11.48 -6.50 0.97
CA SER A 61 -11.77 -6.51 2.40
C SER A 61 -12.49 -5.23 2.83
N THR A 62 -13.39 -5.34 3.82
CA THR A 62 -14.04 -4.17 4.42
C THR A 62 -13.14 -3.46 5.44
N HIS A 63 -12.16 -4.16 6.00
CA HIS A 63 -11.25 -3.62 7.02
C HIS A 63 -9.79 -4.02 6.72
N PRO A 64 -9.22 -3.60 5.56
CA PRO A 64 -7.90 -4.07 5.14
C PRO A 64 -6.75 -3.53 6.00
N PHE A 65 -6.98 -2.44 6.73
CA PHE A 65 -5.92 -1.74 7.49
C PHE A 65 -6.04 -1.94 9.01
N SER A 66 -7.02 -2.72 9.49
CA SER A 66 -7.33 -2.82 10.92
C SER A 66 -6.19 -3.43 11.76
N ASP A 67 -5.42 -4.34 11.17
CA ASP A 67 -4.32 -5.04 11.85
C ASP A 67 -2.98 -4.30 11.79
N TYR A 68 -2.94 -3.17 11.08
CA TYR A 68 -1.71 -2.42 10.90
C TYR A 68 -1.52 -1.39 12.02
N CYS A 69 -0.27 -1.22 12.42
CA CYS A 69 0.13 -0.24 13.43
C CYS A 69 1.10 0.78 12.82
N THR A 70 1.15 1.98 13.39
CA THR A 70 2.11 2.98 12.97
C THR A 70 3.53 2.44 13.05
N GLY A 71 4.27 2.59 11.95
CA GLY A 71 5.63 2.09 11.80
C GLY A 71 5.75 0.78 11.05
N ASP A 72 4.67 0.03 10.85
CA ASP A 72 4.69 -1.22 10.09
C ASP A 72 5.15 -0.95 8.65
N LEU A 73 5.98 -1.84 8.11
CA LEU A 73 6.42 -1.77 6.72
C LEU A 73 5.41 -2.51 5.85
N LEU A 74 4.80 -1.79 4.92
CA LEU A 74 3.75 -2.32 4.04
C LEU A 74 4.19 -2.31 2.58
N LEU A 75 3.75 -3.33 1.85
CA LEU A 75 3.72 -3.34 0.39
C LEU A 75 2.30 -3.01 -0.04
N VAL A 76 2.14 -2.01 -0.89
CA VAL A 76 0.83 -1.53 -1.34
C VAL A 76 0.79 -1.45 -2.86
N LEU A 77 -0.26 -2.01 -3.44
CA LEU A 77 -0.60 -1.80 -4.85
C LEU A 77 -1.59 -0.64 -4.91
N HIS A 78 -1.19 0.46 -5.55
CA HIS A 78 -1.98 1.69 -5.58
C HIS A 78 -2.12 2.27 -6.99
N ASP A 79 -3.10 3.16 -7.16
CA ASP A 79 -3.30 3.93 -8.39
C ASP A 79 -2.60 5.30 -8.33
N GLY A 80 -3.11 6.30 -9.05
CA GLY A 80 -2.53 7.63 -9.06
C GLY A 80 -2.58 8.33 -7.69
N ILE A 81 -1.57 9.14 -7.40
CA ILE A 81 -1.44 9.88 -6.13
C ILE A 81 -1.91 11.31 -6.34
N GLN A 82 -2.81 11.78 -5.48
CA GLN A 82 -3.19 13.19 -5.43
C GLN A 82 -2.06 14.00 -4.78
N GLU A 83 -1.63 15.06 -5.44
CA GLU A 83 -0.51 15.91 -4.99
C GLU A 83 -0.98 16.95 -3.97
N THR A 84 -1.47 16.48 -2.84
CA THR A 84 -1.85 17.29 -1.68
C THR A 84 -0.99 16.88 -0.48
N TYR A 85 -1.14 17.56 0.67
CA TYR A 85 -0.47 17.14 1.89
C TYR A 85 -1.48 17.05 3.05
N PRO A 86 -1.73 15.85 3.60
CA PRO A 86 -1.26 14.56 3.09
C PRO A 86 -1.83 14.26 1.71
N GLY A 87 -1.10 13.48 0.90
CA GLY A 87 -1.58 13.01 -0.39
C GLY A 87 -2.70 11.98 -0.25
N GLY A 88 -3.23 11.50 -1.37
CA GLY A 88 -4.25 10.46 -1.38
C GLY A 88 -4.08 9.50 -2.55
N THR A 89 -4.35 8.23 -2.33
CA THR A 89 -4.34 7.21 -3.37
C THR A 89 -5.30 6.07 -3.03
N GLY A 90 -5.74 5.33 -4.04
CA GLY A 90 -6.52 4.12 -3.83
C GLY A 90 -5.61 2.91 -3.64
N ALA A 91 -5.81 2.14 -2.58
CA ALA A 91 -5.07 0.91 -2.29
C ALA A 91 -5.89 -0.31 -2.72
N TYR A 92 -5.35 -1.11 -3.63
CA TYR A 92 -6.02 -2.30 -4.18
C TYR A 92 -5.53 -3.59 -3.53
N LEU A 93 -4.30 -3.60 -3.04
CA LEU A 93 -3.71 -4.73 -2.33
C LEU A 93 -2.74 -4.19 -1.29
N THR A 94 -2.78 -4.76 -0.09
CA THR A 94 -1.85 -4.40 0.98
C THR A 94 -1.30 -5.65 1.65
N LEU A 95 -0.03 -5.61 2.02
CA LEU A 95 0.65 -6.70 2.71
C LEU A 95 1.67 -6.13 3.69
N ARG A 96 1.60 -6.57 4.96
CA ARG A 96 2.61 -6.19 5.94
C ARG A 96 3.86 -7.04 5.76
N LEU A 97 4.99 -6.38 5.48
CA LEU A 97 6.28 -7.04 5.31
C LEU A 97 7.03 -7.19 6.63
N GLN A 98 6.87 -6.22 7.53
CA GLN A 98 7.57 -6.17 8.80
C GLN A 98 6.79 -5.34 9.80
N LYS A 99 6.75 -5.78 11.06
CA LYS A 99 6.20 -4.97 12.15
C LYS A 99 7.18 -3.86 12.52
N GLY A 100 6.63 -2.69 12.86
CA GLY A 100 7.41 -1.55 13.29
C GLY A 100 6.79 -0.83 14.47
N THR A 101 7.32 0.33 14.80
CA THR A 101 6.84 1.19 15.87
C THR A 101 6.70 2.63 15.39
N ALA A 102 6.03 3.47 16.18
CA ALA A 102 5.90 4.90 15.87
C ALA A 102 7.26 5.59 15.73
N GLY A 103 8.31 5.08 16.40
CA GLY A 103 9.67 5.59 16.27
C GLY A 103 10.30 5.42 14.90
N ASP A 104 9.74 4.57 14.05
CA ASP A 104 10.19 4.37 12.67
C ASP A 104 9.71 5.46 11.72
N ILE A 105 8.84 6.38 12.20
CA ILE A 105 8.34 7.51 11.42
C ILE A 105 9.19 8.75 11.74
N PRO A 106 9.71 9.47 10.73
CA PRO A 106 10.46 10.70 10.96
C PRO A 106 9.66 11.73 11.76
N GLN A 107 10.29 12.33 12.75
CA GLN A 107 9.62 13.32 13.62
C GLN A 107 9.12 14.55 12.84
N THR A 108 9.81 14.90 11.75
CA THR A 108 9.38 16.00 10.87
C THR A 108 8.01 15.73 10.25
N VAL A 109 7.75 14.48 9.87
CA VAL A 109 6.45 14.06 9.32
C VAL A 109 5.38 14.08 10.40
N VAL A 110 5.69 13.57 11.60
CA VAL A 110 4.77 13.58 12.75
C VAL A 110 4.35 15.00 13.08
N ASN A 111 5.31 15.93 13.15
CA ASN A 111 5.05 17.33 13.47
C ASN A 111 4.21 18.02 12.40
N ALA A 112 4.53 17.79 11.12
CA ALA A 112 3.80 18.38 10.01
C ALA A 112 2.33 17.90 9.97
N LEU A 113 2.09 16.63 10.22
CA LEU A 113 0.74 16.07 10.29
C LEU A 113 -0.04 16.64 11.50
N ALA A 114 0.61 16.77 12.65
CA ALA A 114 -0.01 17.34 13.85
C ALA A 114 -0.48 18.78 13.61
N GLU A 115 0.30 19.59 12.91
CA GLU A 115 -0.06 20.96 12.55
C GLU A 115 -1.31 21.03 11.65
N LEU A 116 -1.54 20.00 10.86
CA LEU A 116 -2.71 19.89 9.98
C LEU A 116 -3.91 19.22 10.66
N GLY A 117 -3.80 18.86 11.93
CA GLY A 117 -4.86 18.20 12.68
C GLY A 117 -4.88 16.67 12.54
N TRP A 118 -3.85 16.07 11.97
CA TRP A 118 -3.69 14.63 11.85
C TRP A 118 -2.88 14.08 13.03
N GLY A 119 -3.55 13.78 14.13
CA GLY A 119 -2.90 13.08 15.25
C GLY A 119 -2.51 11.64 14.85
N ILE A 120 -1.35 11.17 15.34
CA ILE A 120 -0.89 9.80 15.10
C ILE A 120 -1.23 8.92 16.30
N GLU A 121 -1.79 7.78 16.01
CA GLU A 121 -2.15 6.76 16.99
C GLU A 121 -0.95 5.89 17.41
#